data_e9fad4988a88a6656236edb2cac5cf5d
#
_entry.id   e9fad4988a88a6656236edb2cac5cf5d
#
_cell.length_a   1.000
_cell.length_b   1.000
_cell.length_c   1.000
_cell.angle_alpha   90.00
_cell.angle_beta   90.00
_cell.angle_gamma   90.00
#
_symmetry.space_group_name_H-M   'P 1'
#
loop_
_entity.id
_entity.type
_entity.pdbx_description
1 polymer ?
#
loop_
_entity_poly.entity_id
_entity_poly.type
_entity_poly.pdbx_seq_one_letter_code
_entity_poly.pdbx_strand_id
1 'polypeptide(L)'
;LILWFDLWKLSHLKDIMERAKFKQLRMIEWIKTNPQPLNAGVNYLTNCREIALVGIKGSKPTFHSRMDRGIYEYPMAAGFYKFHPTQKNLQLFEELIRKHSNEGELVMDTFLGGGTTALAAKRTGRRFVGCEANKGFYDKILALLKV
;
A
#
# COMPACT_ATOMS: atom_id res chain seq x y z
N LEU A 1 -5.94 -4.72 8.12
CA LEU A 1 -4.94 -3.65 8.00
C LEU A 1 -3.77 -4.15 7.15
N ILE A 2 -3.33 -3.33 6.21
CA ILE A 2 -2.06 -3.48 5.48
C ILE A 2 -1.24 -2.25 5.80
N LEU A 3 -0.06 -2.43 6.40
CA LEU A 3 0.79 -1.33 6.83
C LEU A 3 2.15 -1.44 6.13
N TRP A 4 2.44 -0.50 5.21
CA TRP A 4 3.74 -0.36 4.55
C TRP A 4 4.73 0.38 5.45
N PHE A 5 5.97 -0.09 5.52
CA PHE A 5 6.95 0.46 6.45
C PHE A 5 8.40 0.17 6.01
N ASP A 6 9.34 0.78 6.72
CA ASP A 6 10.76 0.49 6.58
C ASP A 6 11.11 -0.83 7.29
N LEU A 7 11.79 -1.74 6.58
CA LEU A 7 12.18 -3.08 7.06
C LEU A 7 12.77 -3.07 8.47
N TRP A 8 13.56 -2.07 8.80
CA TRP A 8 14.22 -1.94 10.12
C TRP A 8 13.27 -1.68 11.29
N LYS A 9 11.99 -1.41 11.01
CA LYS A 9 10.94 -1.21 12.02
C LYS A 9 10.04 -2.43 12.22
N LEU A 10 10.36 -3.56 11.60
CA LEU A 10 9.49 -4.75 11.55
C LEU A 10 9.06 -5.23 12.95
N SER A 11 10.01 -5.47 13.87
CA SER A 11 9.68 -5.97 15.22
C SER A 11 8.84 -4.96 15.99
N HIS A 12 9.19 -3.69 15.94
CA HIS A 12 8.47 -2.63 16.62
C HIS A 12 7.02 -2.50 16.15
N LEU A 13 6.80 -2.53 14.82
CA LEU A 13 5.46 -2.46 14.25
C LEU A 13 4.64 -3.70 14.51
N LYS A 14 5.27 -4.89 14.49
CA LYS A 14 4.62 -6.12 14.90
C LYS A 14 4.06 -5.99 16.31
N ASP A 15 4.88 -5.55 17.28
CA ASP A 15 4.46 -5.37 18.68
C ASP A 15 3.33 -4.35 18.82
N ILE A 16 3.36 -3.25 18.05
CA ILE A 16 2.27 -2.26 18.02
C ILE A 16 0.98 -2.89 17.50
N MET A 17 1.05 -3.62 16.40
CA MET A 17 -0.13 -4.28 15.81
C MET A 17 -0.73 -5.31 16.77
N GLU A 18 0.09 -6.13 17.43
CA GLU A 18 -0.37 -7.11 18.42
C GLU A 18 -1.02 -6.43 19.63
N ARG A 19 -0.44 -5.36 20.17
CA ARG A 19 -1.05 -4.53 21.22
C ARG A 19 -2.39 -3.92 20.77
N ALA A 20 -2.47 -3.52 19.53
CA ALA A 20 -3.72 -3.03 18.91
C ALA A 20 -4.73 -4.16 18.59
N LYS A 21 -4.44 -5.40 19.03
CA LYS A 21 -5.30 -6.58 18.85
C LYS A 21 -5.46 -7.05 17.40
N PHE A 22 -4.50 -6.74 16.53
CA PHE A 22 -4.38 -7.41 15.24
C PHE A 22 -3.80 -8.80 15.45
N LYS A 23 -4.28 -9.77 14.67
CA LYS A 23 -3.91 -11.19 14.75
C LYS A 23 -3.47 -11.71 13.39
N GLN A 24 -2.89 -12.91 13.37
CA GLN A 24 -2.48 -13.61 12.14
C GLN A 24 -1.60 -12.75 11.24
N LEU A 25 -0.62 -12.10 11.83
CA LEU A 25 0.27 -11.21 11.08
C LEU A 25 1.01 -12.00 9.99
N ARG A 26 1.01 -11.44 8.78
CA ARG A 26 1.73 -11.95 7.61
C ARG A 26 2.43 -10.79 6.92
N MET A 27 3.41 -11.11 6.11
CA MET A 27 4.16 -10.13 5.35
C MET A 27 3.73 -10.13 3.88
N ILE A 28 3.62 -8.94 3.31
CA ILE A 28 3.55 -8.69 1.87
C ILE A 28 4.90 -8.12 1.45
N GLU A 29 5.39 -8.57 0.31
CA GLU A 29 6.59 -8.09 -0.33
C GLU A 29 6.25 -7.58 -1.73
N TRP A 30 6.54 -6.30 -2.00
CA TRP A 30 6.48 -5.74 -3.34
C TRP A 30 7.87 -5.68 -3.94
N ILE A 31 8.09 -6.45 -4.99
CA ILE A 31 9.32 -6.44 -5.78
C ILE A 31 9.13 -5.48 -6.95
N LYS A 32 9.94 -4.44 -6.99
CA LYS A 32 9.93 -3.44 -8.06
C LYS A 32 10.62 -4.02 -9.29
N THR A 33 9.90 -4.12 -10.41
CA THR A 33 10.47 -4.66 -11.66
C THR A 33 11.39 -3.68 -12.38
N ASN A 34 11.35 -2.38 -12.00
CA ASN A 34 12.19 -1.30 -12.52
C ASN A 34 12.86 -0.50 -11.38
N PRO A 35 13.64 -1.15 -10.48
CA PRO A 35 14.24 -0.46 -9.35
C PRO A 35 15.22 0.62 -9.84
N GLN A 36 15.23 1.77 -9.15
CA GLN A 36 16.22 2.81 -9.39
C GLN A 36 17.51 2.47 -8.65
N PRO A 37 18.67 2.66 -9.27
CA PRO A 37 19.93 2.52 -8.56
C PRO A 37 19.99 3.55 -7.43
N LEU A 38 20.44 3.13 -6.27
CA LEU A 38 20.85 4.06 -5.25
C LEU A 38 22.16 4.70 -5.69
N ASN A 39 22.25 6.02 -5.65
CA ASN A 39 23.51 6.76 -5.87
C ASN A 39 24.46 6.59 -4.68
N ALA A 40 24.65 5.37 -4.22
CA ALA A 40 25.62 5.08 -3.18
C ALA A 40 26.90 4.60 -3.86
N GLY A 41 27.93 5.42 -3.90
CA GLY A 41 29.24 5.07 -4.43
C GLY A 41 29.93 3.90 -3.73
N VAL A 42 29.30 3.34 -2.70
CA VAL A 42 29.84 2.26 -1.86
C VAL A 42 28.98 0.99 -1.91
N ASN A 43 27.71 1.08 -2.27
CA ASN A 43 26.79 -0.06 -2.30
C ASN A 43 26.01 -0.07 -3.62
N TYR A 44 26.27 -1.06 -4.45
CA TYR A 44 25.64 -1.21 -5.77
C TYR A 44 24.31 -1.98 -5.75
N LEU A 45 23.82 -2.37 -4.56
CA LEU A 45 22.51 -3.01 -4.45
C LEU A 45 21.38 -1.98 -4.66
N THR A 46 20.47 -2.30 -5.54
CA THR A 46 19.26 -1.48 -5.76
C THR A 46 18.21 -1.77 -4.70
N ASN A 47 17.50 -0.74 -4.25
CA ASN A 47 16.35 -0.91 -3.37
C ASN A 47 15.14 -1.38 -4.19
N CYS A 48 15.08 -2.67 -4.47
CA CYS A 48 14.02 -3.26 -5.28
C CYS A 48 12.81 -3.74 -4.46
N ARG A 49 12.86 -3.67 -3.13
CA ARG A 49 11.81 -4.25 -2.28
C ARG A 49 11.15 -3.22 -1.38
N GLU A 50 9.84 -3.34 -1.24
CA GLU A 50 9.07 -2.72 -0.17
C GLU A 50 8.24 -3.78 0.54
N ILE A 51 8.08 -3.63 1.84
CA ILE A 51 7.36 -4.60 2.66
C ILE A 51 6.18 -3.97 3.37
N ALA A 52 5.16 -4.80 3.62
CA ALA A 52 4.04 -4.45 4.47
C ALA A 52 3.70 -5.59 5.43
N LEU A 53 3.23 -5.25 6.63
CA LEU A 53 2.56 -6.19 7.51
C LEU A 53 1.06 -6.18 7.25
N VAL A 54 0.48 -7.37 7.13
CA VAL A 54 -0.96 -7.59 7.07
C VAL A 54 -1.42 -8.18 8.39
N GLY A 55 -2.44 -7.59 8.97
CA GLY A 55 -3.05 -8.10 10.21
C GLY A 55 -4.56 -8.04 10.14
N ILE A 56 -5.19 -9.00 10.81
CA ILE A 56 -6.64 -9.15 10.88
C ILE A 56 -7.14 -8.67 12.24
N LYS A 57 -8.22 -7.90 12.25
CA LYS A 57 -8.94 -7.53 13.45
C LYS A 57 -10.38 -8.04 13.32
N GLY A 58 -10.80 -8.84 14.28
CA GLY A 58 -12.09 -9.54 14.20
C GLY A 58 -11.94 -11.02 13.83
N SER A 59 -13.03 -11.67 13.43
CA SER A 59 -13.10 -13.13 13.28
C SER A 59 -13.22 -13.65 11.85
N LYS A 60 -13.65 -12.83 10.91
CA LYS A 60 -13.89 -13.25 9.51
C LYS A 60 -13.32 -12.24 8.53
N PRO A 61 -12.04 -12.37 8.16
CA PRO A 61 -11.47 -11.51 7.14
C PRO A 61 -12.02 -11.86 5.75
N THR A 62 -12.24 -10.86 4.93
CA THR A 62 -12.43 -11.05 3.49
C THR A 62 -11.08 -11.33 2.84
N PHE A 63 -10.97 -12.44 2.13
CA PHE A 63 -9.79 -12.76 1.34
C PHE A 63 -10.15 -13.60 0.11
N HIS A 64 -10.03 -13.01 -1.07
CA HIS A 64 -10.42 -13.60 -2.35
C HIS A 64 -9.25 -14.26 -3.11
N SER A 65 -8.35 -14.90 -2.37
CA SER A 65 -7.26 -15.66 -2.98
C SER A 65 -7.01 -16.94 -2.21
N ARG A 66 -6.47 -17.96 -2.88
CA ARG A 66 -6.02 -19.19 -2.26
C ARG A 66 -4.51 -19.30 -2.44
N MET A 67 -3.79 -19.76 -1.42
CA MET A 67 -2.35 -20.04 -1.50
C MET A 67 -1.51 -18.82 -1.97
N ASP A 68 -1.93 -17.60 -1.61
CA ASP A 68 -1.21 -16.40 -1.94
C ASP A 68 0.13 -16.33 -1.20
N ARG A 69 1.21 -16.19 -1.95
CA ARG A 69 2.56 -16.14 -1.37
C ARG A 69 2.89 -14.80 -0.72
N GLY A 70 2.07 -13.77 -0.94
CA GLY A 70 2.32 -12.41 -0.48
C GLY A 70 3.45 -11.70 -1.21
N ILE A 71 3.88 -12.20 -2.36
CA ILE A 71 4.93 -11.61 -3.20
C ILE A 71 4.28 -11.06 -4.46
N TYR A 72 4.52 -9.77 -4.72
CA TYR A 72 3.92 -9.03 -5.83
C TYR A 72 5.01 -8.34 -6.65
N GLU A 73 4.98 -8.49 -7.96
CA GLU A 73 5.94 -7.91 -8.88
C GLU A 73 5.27 -6.83 -9.73
N TYR A 74 5.59 -5.57 -9.45
CA TYR A 74 5.04 -4.41 -10.15
C TYR A 74 6.11 -3.34 -10.32
N PRO A 75 6.04 -2.54 -11.41
CA PRO A 75 6.94 -1.40 -11.55
C PRO A 75 6.64 -0.32 -10.50
N MET A 76 7.61 0.54 -10.26
CA MET A 76 7.36 1.77 -9.50
C MET A 76 6.35 2.66 -10.25
N ALA A 77 5.60 3.46 -9.50
CA ALA A 77 4.73 4.47 -10.09
C ALA A 77 5.55 5.42 -11.01
N ALA A 78 5.02 5.69 -12.18
CA ALA A 78 5.64 6.55 -13.18
C ALA A 78 4.59 7.37 -13.95
N GLY A 79 5.04 8.35 -14.74
CA GLY A 79 4.21 9.13 -15.64
C GLY A 79 3.36 10.20 -14.92
N PHE A 80 2.30 10.63 -15.59
CA PHE A 80 1.45 11.76 -15.20
C PHE A 80 0.84 11.65 -13.79
N TYR A 81 0.55 10.44 -13.34
CA TYR A 81 -0.05 10.21 -12.02
C TYR A 81 0.96 10.23 -10.87
N LYS A 82 2.27 10.30 -11.16
CA LYS A 82 3.30 10.31 -10.12
C LYS A 82 3.60 11.74 -9.70
N PHE A 83 3.09 12.15 -8.56
CA PHE A 83 3.40 13.45 -7.97
C PHE A 83 3.94 13.37 -6.53
N HIS A 84 3.99 12.16 -5.97
CA HIS A 84 4.54 11.93 -4.64
C HIS A 84 5.81 11.07 -4.73
N PRO A 85 6.89 11.40 -3.99
CA PRO A 85 8.18 10.69 -4.09
C PRO A 85 8.09 9.19 -3.86
N THR A 86 7.29 8.78 -2.88
CA THR A 86 7.11 7.36 -2.49
C THR A 86 5.77 6.79 -2.94
N GLN A 87 5.20 7.30 -4.02
CA GLN A 87 3.92 6.85 -4.53
C GLN A 87 3.94 5.36 -4.91
N LYS A 88 2.96 4.63 -4.43
CA LYS A 88 2.83 3.20 -4.67
C LYS A 88 2.28 2.90 -6.06
N ASN A 89 2.50 1.69 -6.55
CA ASN A 89 1.94 1.24 -7.82
C ASN A 89 0.41 1.05 -7.72
N LEU A 90 -0.32 1.60 -8.68
CA LEU A 90 -1.78 1.59 -8.67
C LEU A 90 -2.34 0.18 -8.87
N GLN A 91 -1.78 -0.60 -9.81
CA GLN A 91 -2.25 -1.97 -10.10
C GLN A 91 -2.05 -2.90 -8.90
N LEU A 92 -0.92 -2.78 -8.21
CA LEU A 92 -0.68 -3.49 -6.94
C LEU A 92 -1.77 -3.18 -5.92
N PHE A 93 -2.12 -1.90 -5.74
CA PHE A 93 -3.14 -1.51 -4.76
C PHE A 93 -4.55 -1.93 -5.18
N GLU A 94 -4.88 -1.90 -6.47
CA GLU A 94 -6.12 -2.47 -6.99
C GLU A 94 -6.22 -3.97 -6.70
N GLU A 95 -5.14 -4.72 -6.92
CA GLU A 95 -5.09 -6.15 -6.62
C GLU A 95 -5.28 -6.43 -5.12
N LEU A 96 -4.55 -5.70 -4.26
CA LEU A 96 -4.67 -5.85 -2.81
C LEU A 96 -6.09 -5.51 -2.31
N ILE A 97 -6.70 -4.44 -2.83
CA ILE A 97 -8.06 -4.05 -2.46
C ILE A 97 -9.07 -5.11 -2.90
N ARG A 98 -8.97 -5.65 -4.13
CA ARG A 98 -9.85 -6.73 -4.58
C ARG A 98 -9.69 -8.00 -3.74
N LYS A 99 -8.48 -8.35 -3.33
CA LYS A 99 -8.22 -9.54 -2.50
C LYS A 99 -8.75 -9.38 -1.07
N HIS A 100 -8.68 -8.19 -0.50
CA HIS A 100 -8.97 -7.97 0.92
C HIS A 100 -10.30 -7.28 1.21
N SER A 101 -11.15 -7.06 0.21
CA SER A 101 -12.46 -6.43 0.38
C SER A 101 -13.45 -6.87 -0.68
N ASN A 102 -14.75 -6.72 -0.37
CA ASN A 102 -15.83 -6.86 -1.33
C ASN A 102 -16.15 -5.50 -1.99
N GLU A 103 -16.76 -5.54 -3.17
CA GLU A 103 -17.29 -4.35 -3.81
C GLU A 103 -18.29 -3.63 -2.91
N GLY A 104 -18.30 -2.30 -2.90
CA GLY A 104 -19.10 -1.49 -2.01
C GLY A 104 -18.60 -1.35 -0.57
N GLU A 105 -17.62 -2.16 -0.13
CA GLU A 105 -17.02 -2.00 1.20
C GLU A 105 -16.18 -0.73 1.32
N LEU A 106 -15.93 -0.30 2.54
CA LEU A 106 -15.17 0.90 2.85
C LEU A 106 -13.68 0.59 3.00
N VAL A 107 -12.86 1.22 2.17
CA VAL A 107 -11.40 1.26 2.29
C VAL A 107 -10.99 2.54 3.00
N MET A 108 -10.11 2.44 3.99
CA MET A 108 -9.61 3.59 4.74
C MET A 108 -8.10 3.69 4.63
N ASP A 109 -7.59 4.90 4.38
CA ASP A 109 -6.16 5.22 4.41
C ASP A 109 -5.93 6.55 5.11
N THR A 110 -5.23 6.51 6.23
CA THR A 110 -4.94 7.68 7.07
C THR A 110 -3.66 8.43 6.67
N PHE A 111 -2.93 7.92 5.67
CA PHE A 111 -1.68 8.51 5.16
C PHE A 111 -1.64 8.44 3.64
N LEU A 112 -2.56 9.16 2.98
CA LEU A 112 -2.83 9.04 1.54
C LEU A 112 -1.63 9.27 0.62
N GLY A 113 -0.71 10.18 1.00
CA GLY A 113 0.47 10.49 0.20
C GLY A 113 0.13 10.87 -1.24
N GLY A 114 0.37 9.95 -2.18
CA GLY A 114 0.04 10.11 -3.60
C GLY A 114 -1.39 9.73 -3.99
N GLY A 115 -2.27 9.37 -3.03
CA GLY A 115 -3.66 9.03 -3.29
C GLY A 115 -3.89 7.68 -3.97
N THR A 116 -2.88 6.82 -4.02
CA THR A 116 -2.97 5.53 -4.70
C THR A 116 -4.12 4.68 -4.16
N THR A 117 -4.28 4.60 -2.84
CA THR A 117 -5.37 3.84 -2.19
C THR A 117 -6.74 4.38 -2.59
N ALA A 118 -6.90 5.71 -2.60
CA ALA A 118 -8.16 6.36 -2.96
C ALA A 118 -8.56 6.05 -4.41
N LEU A 119 -7.61 6.20 -5.34
CA LEU A 119 -7.84 5.92 -6.76
C LEU A 119 -8.11 4.43 -6.99
N ALA A 120 -7.36 3.54 -6.35
CA ALA A 120 -7.55 2.10 -6.44
C ALA A 120 -8.93 1.68 -5.89
N ALA A 121 -9.36 2.23 -4.75
CA ALA A 121 -10.69 1.97 -4.19
C ALA A 121 -11.79 2.42 -5.16
N LYS A 122 -11.71 3.65 -5.71
CA LYS A 122 -12.66 4.14 -6.73
C LYS A 122 -12.73 3.20 -7.93
N ARG A 123 -11.58 2.82 -8.51
CA ARG A 123 -11.52 1.96 -9.71
C ARG A 123 -12.00 0.54 -9.49
N THR A 124 -11.98 0.08 -8.27
CA THR A 124 -12.41 -1.27 -7.90
C THR A 124 -13.82 -1.31 -7.30
N GLY A 125 -14.57 -0.21 -7.35
CA GLY A 125 -15.95 -0.14 -6.86
C GLY A 125 -16.07 -0.12 -5.34
N ARG A 126 -15.01 0.26 -4.61
CA ARG A 126 -15.05 0.40 -3.15
C ARG A 126 -15.32 1.84 -2.76
N ARG A 127 -16.00 2.02 -1.63
CA ARG A 127 -16.10 3.32 -0.97
C ARG A 127 -14.74 3.65 -0.34
N PHE A 128 -14.47 4.93 -0.17
CA PHE A 128 -13.19 5.36 0.35
C PHE A 128 -13.34 6.47 1.38
N VAL A 129 -12.47 6.44 2.39
CA VAL A 129 -12.23 7.54 3.33
C VAL A 129 -10.74 7.62 3.63
N GLY A 130 -10.21 8.82 3.73
CA GLY A 130 -8.80 9.00 4.08
C GLY A 130 -8.42 10.44 4.33
N CYS A 131 -7.19 10.65 4.77
CA CYS A 131 -6.66 11.97 5.06
C CYS A 131 -5.22 12.11 4.56
N GLU A 132 -4.86 13.34 4.25
CA GLU A 132 -3.51 13.78 3.89
C GLU A 132 -3.24 15.12 4.56
N ALA A 133 -2.14 15.18 5.32
CA ALA A 133 -1.79 16.38 6.09
C ALA A 133 -1.21 17.50 5.20
N ASN A 134 -0.55 17.14 4.10
CA ASN A 134 0.00 18.11 3.17
C ASN A 134 -1.08 18.60 2.19
N LYS A 135 -1.45 19.87 2.32
CA LYS A 135 -2.50 20.48 1.49
C LYS A 135 -2.21 20.37 -0.02
N GLY A 136 -0.96 20.51 -0.44
CA GLY A 136 -0.58 20.41 -1.85
C GLY A 136 -0.79 19.02 -2.44
N PHE A 137 -0.52 17.97 -1.67
CA PHE A 137 -0.85 16.59 -2.06
C PHE A 137 -2.35 16.34 -1.99
N TYR A 138 -3.02 16.83 -0.95
CA TYR A 138 -4.47 16.71 -0.82
C TYR A 138 -5.23 17.30 -2.04
N ASP A 139 -4.88 18.52 -2.45
CA ASP A 139 -5.51 19.17 -3.61
C ASP A 139 -5.29 18.36 -4.92
N LYS A 140 -4.09 17.80 -5.10
CA LYS A 140 -3.78 16.92 -6.25
C LYS A 140 -4.59 15.61 -6.21
N ILE A 141 -4.77 15.02 -5.03
CA ILE A 141 -5.60 13.83 -4.86
C ILE A 141 -7.05 14.13 -5.24
N LEU A 142 -7.60 15.26 -4.79
CA LEU A 142 -8.96 15.66 -5.15
C LEU A 142 -9.12 15.83 -6.66
N ALA A 143 -8.14 16.43 -7.33
CA ALA A 143 -8.15 16.57 -8.79
C ALA A 143 -8.10 15.19 -9.48
N LEU A 144 -7.26 14.29 -8.99
CA LEU A 144 -7.14 12.91 -9.50
C LEU A 144 -8.44 12.11 -9.36
N LEU A 145 -9.19 12.33 -8.29
CA LEU A 145 -10.43 11.60 -8.02
C LEU A 145 -11.64 12.15 -8.80
N LYS A 146 -11.55 13.33 -9.41
CA LYS A 146 -12.60 13.89 -10.27
C LYS A 146 -12.61 13.30 -11.68
N VAL A 147 -11.51 12.73 -12.10
CA VAL A 147 -11.35 12.01 -13.37
C VAL A 147 -11.84 10.59 -13.22
#